data_ed3f90ee37d7902b738ba95b8b1e543f
#
_entry.id   ed3f90ee37d7902b738ba95b8b1e543f
#
_cell.length_a   1.000
_cell.length_b   1.000
_cell.length_c   1.000
_cell.angle_alpha   90.00
_cell.angle_beta   90.00
_cell.angle_gamma   90.00
#
_symmetry.space_group_name_H-M   'P 1'
#
loop_
_entity.id
_entity.type
_entity.pdbx_description
1 polymer ?
#
loop_
_entity_poly.entity_id
_entity_poly.type
_entity_poly.pdbx_seq_one_letter_code
_entity_poly.pdbx_strand_id
1 'polypeptide(L)'
;MIETIINEPLALPSNASPVTFDETDIRTRCASCCGWLDYSNGNPNFKIFGNGYTGYYDVEFSASVSTATPGVIAIALFQDGVLIPDTLRAVTIAAADDYETISFDKKLRVCPRGTTNISVQSVPSVPTPTTPTTPIATTQAIITNATFSISRLNR
;
A
#
# COMPACT_ATOMS: atom_id res chain seq x y z
N MET A 1 -16.09 -3.32 -3.56
CA MET A 1 -14.80 -2.74 -4.00
C MET A 1 -14.70 -1.34 -3.44
N ILE A 2 -13.54 -0.95 -3.03
CA ILE A 2 -13.15 0.45 -2.82
C ILE A 2 -11.93 0.73 -3.69
N GLU A 3 -11.88 1.90 -4.27
CA GLU A 3 -10.72 2.43 -4.95
C GLU A 3 -10.47 3.84 -4.44
N THR A 4 -9.23 4.11 -4.07
CA THR A 4 -8.80 5.40 -3.52
C THR A 4 -7.60 5.90 -4.30
N ILE A 5 -7.49 7.21 -4.43
CA ILE A 5 -6.47 7.86 -5.25
C ILE A 5 -5.76 8.95 -4.47
N ILE A 6 -4.56 9.28 -4.93
CA ILE A 6 -3.82 10.48 -4.56
C ILE A 6 -3.81 11.42 -5.76
N ASN A 7 -4.35 12.61 -5.57
CA ASN A 7 -4.38 13.66 -6.60
C ASN A 7 -3.31 14.72 -6.40
N GLU A 8 -2.87 14.94 -5.15
CA GLU A 8 -1.82 15.90 -4.83
C GLU A 8 -0.53 15.18 -4.44
N PRO A 9 0.66 15.73 -4.79
CA PRO A 9 1.91 15.09 -4.43
C PRO A 9 2.07 14.89 -2.93
N LEU A 10 2.30 13.65 -2.52
CA LEU A 10 2.50 13.23 -1.14
C LEU A 10 3.97 12.95 -0.87
N ALA A 11 4.59 13.72 0.03
CA ALA A 11 5.92 13.40 0.55
C ALA A 11 5.82 12.24 1.56
N LEU A 12 6.46 11.12 1.24
CA LEU A 12 6.45 9.91 2.04
C LEU A 12 7.84 9.68 2.64
N PRO A 13 8.05 9.93 3.95
CA PRO A 13 9.31 9.63 4.62
C PRO A 13 9.68 8.15 4.52
N SER A 14 10.98 7.85 4.54
CA SER A 14 11.48 6.46 4.42
C SER A 14 11.36 5.61 5.69
N ASN A 15 10.85 6.15 6.79
CA ASN A 15 10.82 5.54 8.11
C ASN A 15 9.50 4.79 8.42
N ALA A 16 9.09 3.90 7.57
CA ALA A 16 7.84 3.15 7.71
C ALA A 16 6.58 4.05 7.77
N SER A 17 6.58 5.11 6.97
CA SER A 17 5.44 6.02 6.91
C SER A 17 4.34 5.47 6.02
N PRO A 18 3.08 5.54 6.47
CA PRO A 18 1.95 5.07 5.67
C PRO A 18 1.58 6.07 4.57
N VAL A 19 1.13 5.52 3.44
CA VAL A 19 0.51 6.28 2.35
C VAL A 19 -0.91 6.65 2.76
N THR A 20 -1.26 7.92 2.64
CA THR A 20 -2.62 8.43 2.84
C THR A 20 -3.22 8.80 1.50
N PHE A 21 -4.48 8.45 1.29
CA PHE A 21 -5.18 8.72 0.04
C PHE A 21 -6.20 9.84 0.26
N ASP A 22 -6.23 10.80 -0.66
CA ASP A 22 -7.01 12.03 -0.53
C ASP A 22 -8.47 11.82 -0.90
N GLU A 23 -8.73 10.94 -1.86
CA GLU A 23 -10.05 10.76 -2.44
C GLU A 23 -10.42 9.29 -2.57
N THR A 24 -11.71 9.00 -2.43
CA THR A 24 -12.31 7.71 -2.78
C THR A 24 -13.03 7.86 -4.10
N ASP A 25 -12.44 7.31 -5.16
CA ASP A 25 -12.99 7.39 -6.52
C ASP A 25 -14.15 6.42 -6.71
N ILE A 26 -13.95 5.16 -6.37
CA ILE A 26 -14.99 4.14 -6.49
C ILE A 26 -15.30 3.53 -5.13
N ARG A 27 -16.57 3.59 -4.73
CA ARG A 27 -17.08 2.87 -3.56
C ARG A 27 -18.35 2.12 -3.92
N THR A 28 -18.22 0.84 -4.21
CA THR A 28 -19.38 0.00 -4.43
C THR A 28 -20.03 -0.33 -3.09
N ARG A 29 -21.17 0.28 -2.81
CA ARG A 29 -22.02 -0.09 -1.67
C ARG A 29 -22.89 -1.25 -2.08
N CYS A 30 -22.73 -2.38 -1.42
CA CYS A 30 -23.77 -3.42 -1.44
C CYS A 30 -24.81 -3.05 -0.38
N ALA A 31 -26.06 -2.86 -0.77
CA ALA A 31 -27.16 -2.49 0.13
C ALA A 31 -27.40 -3.54 1.24
N SER A 32 -26.98 -4.79 1.03
CA SER A 32 -27.15 -5.90 1.97
C SER A 32 -25.84 -6.36 2.63
N CYS A 33 -24.69 -5.81 2.26
CA CYS A 33 -23.37 -6.27 2.71
C CYS A 33 -22.63 -5.19 3.48
N CYS A 34 -23.36 -4.44 4.30
CA CYS A 34 -22.80 -3.36 5.08
C CYS A 34 -21.70 -3.87 6.01
N GLY A 35 -20.52 -3.30 5.90
CA GLY A 35 -19.56 -3.35 6.98
C GLY A 35 -18.43 -4.36 6.86
N TRP A 36 -18.05 -4.84 5.66
CA TRP A 36 -16.82 -5.62 5.55
C TRP A 36 -15.56 -4.75 5.44
N LEU A 37 -15.72 -3.48 5.08
CA LEU A 37 -14.62 -2.53 4.91
C LEU A 37 -15.00 -1.17 5.48
N ASP A 38 -14.14 -0.62 6.34
CA ASP A 38 -14.19 0.75 6.84
C ASP A 38 -12.96 1.51 6.36
N TYR A 39 -13.19 2.65 5.72
CA TYR A 39 -12.18 3.57 5.26
C TYR A 39 -12.75 4.99 5.18
N SER A 40 -11.93 5.95 5.54
CA SER A 40 -12.19 7.38 5.34
C SER A 40 -10.97 8.07 4.75
N ASN A 41 -11.17 9.05 3.87
CA ASN A 41 -10.10 9.79 3.23
C ASN A 41 -9.12 10.39 4.26
N GLY A 42 -7.84 10.35 3.92
CA GLY A 42 -6.76 10.76 4.83
C GLY A 42 -6.41 9.74 5.92
N ASN A 43 -7.15 8.63 6.05
CA ASN A 43 -6.77 7.56 6.97
C ASN A 43 -5.77 6.62 6.26
N PRO A 44 -4.63 6.29 6.88
CA PRO A 44 -3.68 5.36 6.28
C PRO A 44 -4.12 3.89 6.33
N ASN A 45 -5.16 3.57 7.11
CA ASN A 45 -5.59 2.20 7.35
C ASN A 45 -6.95 1.91 6.74
N PHE A 46 -7.01 0.82 6.00
CA PHE A 46 -8.24 0.18 5.54
C PHE A 46 -8.58 -0.96 6.50
N LYS A 47 -9.72 -0.87 7.17
CA LYS A 47 -10.16 -1.89 8.13
C LYS A 47 -11.10 -2.87 7.45
N ILE A 48 -10.70 -4.13 7.40
CA ILE A 48 -11.53 -5.22 6.89
C ILE A 48 -12.12 -5.98 8.10
N PHE A 49 -13.45 -6.07 8.14
CA PHE A 49 -14.17 -6.80 9.19
C PHE A 49 -14.47 -8.23 8.75
N GLY A 50 -14.11 -9.18 9.60
CA GLY A 50 -14.54 -10.56 9.46
C GLY A 50 -16.01 -10.71 9.86
N ASN A 51 -16.86 -11.06 8.91
CA ASN A 51 -18.31 -11.22 9.14
C ASN A 51 -18.72 -12.69 9.35
N GLY A 52 -17.94 -13.43 10.12
CA GLY A 52 -18.22 -14.83 10.45
C GLY A 52 -17.66 -15.86 9.45
N TYR A 53 -17.19 -15.43 8.31
CA TYR A 53 -16.60 -16.29 7.28
C TYR A 53 -15.20 -15.82 6.88
N THR A 54 -14.34 -16.76 6.51
CA THR A 54 -13.06 -16.43 5.88
C THR A 54 -13.34 -15.70 4.57
N GLY A 55 -12.81 -14.48 4.45
CA GLY A 55 -12.88 -13.69 3.23
C GLY A 55 -11.56 -13.75 2.46
N TYR A 56 -11.66 -13.71 1.13
CA TYR A 56 -10.52 -13.49 0.25
C TYR A 56 -10.71 -12.14 -0.42
N TYR A 57 -9.63 -11.38 -0.45
CA TYR A 57 -9.63 -10.00 -0.96
C TYR A 57 -8.49 -9.85 -1.94
N ASP A 58 -8.77 -9.17 -3.04
CA ASP A 58 -7.76 -8.73 -4.00
C ASP A 58 -7.39 -7.30 -3.66
N VAL A 59 -6.10 -7.06 -3.49
CA VAL A 59 -5.54 -5.76 -3.13
C VAL A 59 -4.55 -5.37 -4.21
N GLU A 60 -4.76 -4.22 -4.83
CA GLU A 60 -3.92 -3.70 -5.89
C GLU A 60 -3.43 -2.30 -5.50
N PHE A 61 -2.18 -2.03 -5.80
CA PHE A 61 -1.56 -0.73 -5.63
C PHE A 61 -0.71 -0.39 -6.85
N SER A 62 -0.81 0.85 -7.28
CA SER A 62 0.06 1.41 -8.31
C SER A 62 0.33 2.87 -7.99
N ALA A 63 1.58 3.30 -8.12
CA ALA A 63 1.98 4.67 -7.86
C ALA A 63 3.10 5.11 -8.79
N SER A 64 3.06 6.39 -9.18
CA SER A 64 4.19 7.09 -9.77
C SER A 64 4.99 7.75 -8.65
N VAL A 65 6.27 7.43 -8.55
CA VAL A 65 7.14 7.90 -7.48
C VAL A 65 8.36 8.61 -8.03
N SER A 66 8.80 9.63 -7.31
CA SER A 66 10.04 10.35 -7.57
C SER A 66 10.75 10.67 -6.24
N THR A 67 11.90 11.30 -6.29
CA THR A 67 12.64 11.77 -5.11
C THR A 67 13.42 13.03 -5.41
N ALA A 68 13.59 13.89 -4.42
CA ALA A 68 14.40 15.10 -4.55
C ALA A 68 15.92 14.82 -4.62
N THR A 69 16.35 13.65 -4.16
CA THR A 69 17.76 13.20 -4.21
C THR A 69 17.83 11.78 -4.76
N PRO A 70 18.76 11.47 -5.67
CA PRO A 70 18.91 10.11 -6.16
C PRO A 70 19.01 9.08 -5.04
N GLY A 71 18.35 7.94 -5.22
CA GLY A 71 18.36 6.90 -4.19
C GLY A 71 17.35 5.79 -4.46
N VAL A 72 17.13 4.95 -3.46
CA VAL A 72 16.21 3.82 -3.53
C VAL A 72 14.92 4.18 -2.78
N ILE A 73 13.80 3.97 -3.45
CA ILE A 73 12.46 4.04 -2.84
C ILE A 73 11.94 2.62 -2.71
N ALA A 74 11.39 2.29 -1.54
CA ALA A 74 10.74 1.00 -1.32
C ALA A 74 9.38 1.17 -0.65
N ILE A 75 8.38 0.47 -1.17
CA ILE A 75 7.00 0.48 -0.70
C ILE A 75 6.51 -0.96 -0.60
N ALA A 76 5.70 -1.25 0.42
CA ALA A 76 5.10 -2.56 0.61
C ALA A 76 3.71 -2.47 1.24
N LEU A 77 2.97 -3.56 1.15
CA LEU A 77 1.72 -3.77 1.85
C LEU A 77 1.99 -4.31 3.26
N PHE A 78 1.25 -3.79 4.23
CA PHE A 78 1.29 -4.22 5.62
C PHE A 78 -0.09 -4.73 6.02
N GLN A 79 -0.12 -5.84 6.72
CA GLN A 79 -1.31 -6.40 7.35
C GLN A 79 -1.10 -6.43 8.86
N ASP A 80 -1.95 -5.71 9.60
CA ASP A 80 -1.87 -5.57 11.06
C ASP A 80 -0.47 -5.12 11.55
N GLY A 81 0.16 -4.22 10.79
CA GLY A 81 1.50 -3.70 11.06
C GLY A 81 2.65 -4.63 10.65
N VAL A 82 2.36 -5.79 10.08
CA VAL A 82 3.35 -6.75 9.61
C VAL A 82 3.50 -6.64 8.10
N LEU A 83 4.73 -6.46 7.62
CA LEU A 83 5.06 -6.41 6.20
C LEU A 83 4.72 -7.74 5.53
N ILE A 84 4.08 -7.67 4.35
CA ILE A 84 3.85 -8.83 3.48
C ILE A 84 5.02 -8.89 2.48
N PRO A 85 5.97 -9.83 2.64
CA PRO A 85 7.27 -9.78 1.93
C PRO A 85 7.17 -9.78 0.41
N ASP A 86 6.21 -10.50 -0.16
CA ASP A 86 6.04 -10.62 -1.61
C ASP A 86 5.39 -9.39 -2.27
N THR A 87 4.99 -8.38 -1.47
CA THR A 87 4.52 -7.09 -1.95
C THR A 87 5.59 -6.01 -1.92
N LEU A 88 6.75 -6.29 -1.33
CA LEU A 88 7.86 -5.34 -1.30
C LEU A 88 8.32 -5.04 -2.73
N ARG A 89 8.27 -3.76 -3.10
CA ARG A 89 8.79 -3.25 -4.37
C ARG A 89 9.77 -2.14 -4.09
N ALA A 90 10.89 -2.19 -4.77
CA ALA A 90 11.92 -1.17 -4.69
C ALA A 90 12.30 -0.71 -6.09
N VAL A 91 12.49 0.58 -6.25
CA VAL A 91 12.99 1.21 -7.48
C VAL A 91 14.14 2.13 -7.15
N THR A 92 15.07 2.26 -8.08
CA THR A 92 16.20 3.18 -7.95
C THR A 92 15.94 4.39 -8.85
N ILE A 93 15.91 5.56 -8.25
CA ILE A 93 15.81 6.83 -8.95
C ILE A 93 17.22 7.34 -9.19
N ALA A 94 17.60 7.46 -10.44
CA ALA A 94 18.98 7.80 -10.83
C ALA A 94 19.27 9.31 -10.79
N ALA A 95 18.26 10.13 -11.04
CA ALA A 95 18.37 11.59 -10.98
C ALA A 95 17.18 12.17 -10.20
N ALA A 96 17.39 13.35 -9.62
CA ALA A 96 16.30 14.08 -8.96
C ALA A 96 15.17 14.34 -9.98
N ASP A 97 13.93 14.24 -9.49
CA ASP A 97 12.71 14.45 -10.26
C ASP A 97 12.45 13.47 -11.41
N ASP A 98 13.27 12.42 -11.55
CA ASP A 98 12.92 11.27 -12.39
C ASP A 98 11.76 10.50 -11.76
N TYR A 99 10.91 9.94 -12.61
CA TYR A 99 9.72 9.19 -12.18
C TYR A 99 9.85 7.72 -12.52
N GLU A 100 9.49 6.89 -11.55
CA GLU A 100 9.38 5.45 -11.71
C GLU A 100 8.01 4.97 -11.22
N THR A 101 7.60 3.80 -11.69
CA THR A 101 6.33 3.21 -11.27
C THR A 101 6.56 2.06 -10.30
N ILE A 102 5.88 2.11 -9.16
CA ILE A 102 5.80 1.00 -8.21
C ILE A 102 4.39 0.42 -8.25
N SER A 103 4.29 -0.89 -8.47
CA SER A 103 3.00 -1.58 -8.42
C SER A 103 3.12 -2.98 -7.82
N PHE A 104 2.07 -3.42 -7.17
CA PHE A 104 1.88 -4.80 -6.72
C PHE A 104 0.41 -5.16 -6.66
N ASP A 105 0.14 -6.45 -6.77
CA ASP A 105 -1.15 -7.08 -6.48
C ASP A 105 -0.97 -8.17 -5.43
N LYS A 106 -1.98 -8.39 -4.61
CA LYS A 106 -1.96 -9.42 -3.57
C LYS A 106 -3.33 -9.92 -3.22
N LYS A 107 -3.47 -11.25 -3.20
CA LYS A 107 -4.65 -11.91 -2.62
C LYS A 107 -4.43 -12.11 -1.12
N LEU A 108 -5.30 -11.51 -0.33
CA LEU A 108 -5.28 -11.61 1.12
C LEU A 108 -6.38 -12.55 1.61
N ARG A 109 -6.05 -13.32 2.64
CA ARG A 109 -7.01 -14.07 3.41
C ARG A 109 -7.25 -13.37 4.74
N VAL A 110 -8.50 -13.02 5.00
CA VAL A 110 -8.91 -12.42 6.28
C VAL A 110 -9.72 -13.43 7.08
N CYS A 111 -9.34 -13.63 8.33
CA CYS A 111 -10.00 -14.58 9.23
C CYS A 111 -11.44 -14.17 9.56
N PRO A 112 -12.33 -15.14 9.91
CA PRO A 112 -13.77 -14.90 10.08
C PRO A 112 -14.12 -13.96 11.23
N ARG A 113 -13.25 -13.82 12.21
CA ARG A 113 -13.49 -13.04 13.42
C ARG A 113 -12.38 -12.02 13.63
N GLY A 114 -12.77 -10.79 13.94
CA GLY A 114 -11.85 -9.70 14.20
C GLY A 114 -11.80 -8.66 13.08
N THR A 115 -10.89 -7.74 13.24
CA THR A 115 -10.59 -6.69 12.28
C THR A 115 -9.17 -6.87 11.78
N THR A 116 -8.97 -6.74 10.49
CA THR A 116 -7.65 -6.72 9.87
C THR A 116 -7.41 -5.33 9.30
N ASN A 117 -6.29 -4.71 9.66
CA ASN A 117 -5.88 -3.42 9.13
C ASN A 117 -4.90 -3.63 7.97
N ILE A 118 -5.19 -3.01 6.86
CA ILE A 118 -4.35 -3.02 5.67
C ILE A 118 -3.84 -1.60 5.44
N SER A 119 -2.54 -1.46 5.19
CA SER A 119 -1.92 -0.18 4.84
C SER A 119 -0.79 -0.37 3.85
N VAL A 120 -0.55 0.63 3.01
CA VAL A 120 0.63 0.73 2.17
C VAL A 120 1.62 1.64 2.88
N GLN A 121 2.87 1.22 3.01
CA GLN A 121 3.87 2.00 3.76
C GLN A 121 5.22 2.00 3.04
N SER A 122 6.00 3.05 3.28
CA SER A 122 7.43 3.06 2.93
C SER A 122 8.20 2.04 3.78
N VAL A 123 9.27 1.51 3.22
CA VAL A 123 10.15 0.55 3.91
C VAL A 123 11.52 1.19 4.09
N PRO A 124 12.06 1.27 5.32
CA PRO A 124 13.27 2.05 5.61
C PRO A 124 14.56 1.45 5.02
N SER A 125 14.54 0.16 4.68
CA SER A 125 15.70 -0.50 4.07
C SER A 125 15.27 -1.72 3.26
N VAL A 126 16.02 -2.01 2.22
CA VAL A 126 15.80 -3.16 1.33
C VAL A 126 16.93 -4.16 1.52
N PRO A 127 16.64 -5.48 1.69
CA PRO A 127 17.67 -6.50 1.75
C PRO A 127 18.42 -6.59 0.41
N THR A 128 19.76 -6.69 0.48
CA THR A 128 20.58 -6.95 -0.70
C THR A 128 20.73 -8.45 -0.94
N PRO A 129 20.77 -8.90 -2.20
CA PRO A 129 20.89 -10.33 -2.52
C PRO A 129 22.30 -10.91 -2.30
N THR A 130 23.28 -10.11 -1.90
CA THR A 130 24.69 -10.51 -1.74
C THR A 130 25.11 -10.58 -0.26
N THR A 131 25.92 -11.55 0.09
CA THR A 131 26.50 -11.74 1.43
C THR A 131 27.92 -11.15 1.54
N PRO A 132 28.27 -10.41 2.62
CA PRO A 132 27.46 -10.00 3.76
C PRO A 132 26.51 -8.83 3.40
N THR A 133 25.28 -8.98 3.78
CA THR A 133 24.23 -8.06 3.36
C THR A 133 24.13 -6.85 4.27
N THR A 134 24.68 -5.72 3.85
CA THR A 134 24.29 -4.44 4.44
C THR A 134 22.97 -4.02 3.75
N PRO A 135 21.88 -3.85 4.48
CA PRO A 135 20.62 -3.37 3.88
C PRO A 135 20.84 -2.01 3.23
N ILE A 136 20.26 -1.82 2.05
CA ILE A 136 20.27 -0.51 1.37
C ILE A 136 19.24 0.38 2.06
N ALA A 137 19.69 1.51 2.61
CA ALA A 137 18.79 2.52 3.15
C ALA A 137 17.96 3.14 2.03
N THR A 138 16.69 3.37 2.29
CA THR A 138 15.78 4.02 1.34
C THR A 138 15.76 5.52 1.55
N THR A 139 15.40 6.26 0.49
CA THR A 139 15.21 7.70 0.50
C THR A 139 13.74 8.07 0.66
N GLN A 140 13.48 9.34 0.96
CA GLN A 140 12.13 9.88 0.96
C GLN A 140 11.53 9.82 -0.44
N ALA A 141 10.33 9.29 -0.56
CA ALA A 141 9.57 9.27 -1.79
C ALA A 141 8.66 10.49 -1.91
N ILE A 142 8.41 10.91 -3.14
CA ILE A 142 7.33 11.82 -3.52
C ILE A 142 6.39 11.01 -4.40
N ILE A 143 5.18 10.76 -3.91
CA ILE A 143 4.14 10.07 -4.67
C ILE A 143 3.32 11.13 -5.38
N THR A 144 3.28 11.10 -6.72
CA THR A 144 2.55 12.08 -7.52
C THR A 144 1.17 11.61 -7.95
N ASN A 145 1.04 10.32 -8.22
CA ASN A 145 -0.22 9.68 -8.53
C ASN A 145 -0.20 8.30 -7.89
N ALA A 146 -1.25 7.94 -7.18
CA ALA A 146 -1.39 6.58 -6.69
C ALA A 146 -2.85 6.14 -6.74
N THR A 147 -3.03 4.86 -7.00
CA THR A 147 -4.30 4.16 -6.92
C THR A 147 -4.15 2.97 -5.99
N PHE A 148 -5.08 2.82 -5.08
CA PHE A 148 -5.17 1.66 -4.21
C PHE A 148 -6.58 1.11 -4.22
N SER A 149 -6.72 -0.16 -4.52
CA SER A 149 -8.02 -0.83 -4.57
C SER A 149 -8.07 -2.07 -3.68
N ILE A 150 -9.23 -2.29 -3.07
CA ILE A 150 -9.55 -3.54 -2.37
C ILE A 150 -10.88 -4.05 -2.90
N SER A 151 -10.88 -5.26 -3.42
CA SER A 151 -12.08 -5.96 -3.84
C SER A 151 -12.26 -7.28 -3.10
N ARG A 152 -13.51 -7.62 -2.76
CA ARG A 152 -13.82 -8.92 -2.18
C ARG A 152 -14.00 -9.92 -3.30
N LEU A 153 -13.27 -11.03 -3.21
CA LEU A 153 -13.45 -12.16 -4.12
C LEU A 153 -14.66 -12.97 -3.67
N ASN A 154 -15.71 -12.96 -4.47
CA ASN A 154 -16.87 -13.82 -4.24
C ASN A 154 -16.48 -15.26 -4.60
N ARG A 155 -16.74 -16.16 -3.68
CA ARG A 155 -16.78 -17.59 -3.95
C ARG A 155 -18.21 -18.04 -4.09
#